data_edb955595e59df8a4d26a22d150b83bd
#
_entry.id   edb955595e59df8a4d26a22d150b83bd
#
_cell.length_a   1.000
_cell.length_b   1.000
_cell.length_c   1.000
_cell.angle_alpha   90.00
_cell.angle_beta   90.00
_cell.angle_gamma   90.00
#
_symmetry.space_group_name_H-M   'P 1'
#
loop_
_entity.id
_entity.type
_entity.pdbx_description
1 polymer ?
#
loop_
_entity_poly.entity_id
_entity_poly.type
_entity_poly.pdbx_seq_one_letter_code
_entity_poly.pdbx_strand_id
1 'polypeptide(L)'
;LYGTIINAGAYTAVDRAETPEGRPVAWKANAQGPALLARVAREHNITLVHVSSDYVFDGTAEEHDEEEAFAPLGVYGQTKAAGDIAVANAPRHYILRSSWVIGEGRNFVKTMMALSDRVADARDGLDEVTVVDDQYGRLTFTRDMAEAIFHLLDSGAPFGTYDLTGSGAVRSWVDIARKVFDQANGNGDRVRPISTAEYFANAKAPVSPRPTHSALSLAKIENAGYHAPDWEETLKTYVAKELGK
;
A
#
# COMPACT_ATOMS: atom_id res chain seq x y z
N LEU A 1 -30.59 5.64 -7.95
CA LEU A 1 -29.44 6.56 -8.06
C LEU A 1 -28.44 6.16 -6.97
N TYR A 2 -27.15 6.02 -7.33
CA TYR A 2 -26.10 5.74 -6.36
C TYR A 2 -25.62 7.05 -5.73
N GLY A 3 -25.40 7.08 -4.41
CA GLY A 3 -24.92 8.26 -3.69
C GLY A 3 -23.39 8.32 -3.55
N THR A 4 -22.74 7.16 -3.70
CA THR A 4 -21.28 7.03 -3.52
C THR A 4 -20.69 6.07 -4.55
N ILE A 5 -19.49 6.41 -5.03
CA ILE A 5 -18.63 5.54 -5.84
C ILE A 5 -17.36 5.27 -5.02
N ILE A 6 -17.00 4.01 -4.81
CA ILE A 6 -15.72 3.62 -4.21
C ILE A 6 -14.84 3.04 -5.31
N ASN A 7 -13.77 3.75 -5.65
CA ASN A 7 -12.78 3.34 -6.63
C ASN A 7 -11.55 2.72 -5.94
N ALA A 8 -11.57 1.40 -5.78
CA ALA A 8 -10.45 0.60 -5.30
C ALA A 8 -9.70 -0.12 -6.45
N GLY A 9 -10.07 0.16 -7.71
CA GLY A 9 -9.43 -0.42 -8.89
C GLY A 9 -8.16 0.32 -9.25
N ALA A 10 -7.06 -0.43 -9.49
CA ALA A 10 -5.79 0.13 -9.95
C ALA A 10 -4.98 -0.89 -10.75
N TYR A 11 -4.08 -0.38 -11.61
CA TYR A 11 -2.98 -1.15 -12.15
C TYR A 11 -1.83 -1.10 -11.13
N THR A 12 -1.47 -2.25 -10.56
CA THR A 12 -0.54 -2.36 -9.43
C THR A 12 0.77 -3.08 -9.77
N ALA A 13 0.99 -3.47 -11.02
CA ALA A 13 2.24 -4.08 -11.46
C ALA A 13 3.33 -3.02 -11.64
N VAL A 14 3.92 -2.58 -10.52
CA VAL A 14 4.80 -1.40 -10.41
C VAL A 14 5.96 -1.47 -11.42
N ASP A 15 6.72 -2.58 -11.46
CA ASP A 15 7.85 -2.73 -12.38
C ASP A 15 7.40 -2.81 -13.85
N ARG A 16 6.28 -3.49 -14.11
CA ARG A 16 5.74 -3.58 -15.46
C ARG A 16 5.24 -2.22 -15.97
N ALA A 17 4.86 -1.30 -15.09
CA ALA A 17 4.49 0.06 -15.48
C ALA A 17 5.65 0.81 -16.16
N GLU A 18 6.90 0.45 -15.88
CA GLU A 18 8.08 1.05 -16.52
C GLU A 18 8.29 0.58 -17.98
N THR A 19 7.63 -0.52 -18.38
CA THR A 19 7.76 -1.05 -19.74
C THR A 19 6.90 -0.26 -20.75
N PRO A 20 7.26 -0.25 -22.05
CA PRO A 20 6.45 0.39 -23.09
C PRO A 20 5.00 -0.14 -23.15
N GLU A 21 4.79 -1.43 -22.85
CA GLU A 21 3.47 -2.07 -22.87
C GLU A 21 2.66 -1.76 -21.60
N GLY A 22 3.32 -1.74 -20.44
CA GLY A 22 2.68 -1.52 -19.14
C GLY A 22 2.29 -0.06 -18.90
N ARG A 23 3.11 0.88 -19.36
CA ARG A 23 2.90 2.33 -19.16
C ARG A 23 1.53 2.82 -19.62
N PRO A 24 1.08 2.56 -20.87
CA PRO A 24 -0.25 3.01 -21.32
C PRO A 24 -1.40 2.41 -20.48
N VAL A 25 -1.25 1.15 -20.05
CA VAL A 25 -2.26 0.47 -19.24
C VAL A 25 -2.34 1.09 -17.84
N ALA A 26 -1.17 1.38 -17.22
CA ALA A 26 -1.10 2.08 -15.94
C ALA A 26 -1.75 3.47 -16.02
N TRP A 27 -1.43 4.28 -17.02
CA TRP A 27 -2.05 5.59 -17.25
C TRP A 27 -3.56 5.49 -17.46
N LYS A 28 -4.02 4.52 -18.24
CA LYS A 28 -5.45 4.32 -18.47
C LYS A 28 -6.19 3.97 -17.17
N ALA A 29 -5.66 3.05 -16.38
CA ALA A 29 -6.30 2.59 -15.16
C ALA A 29 -6.20 3.60 -14.01
N ASN A 30 -5.00 4.16 -13.77
CA ASN A 30 -4.70 4.94 -12.58
C ASN A 30 -4.94 6.46 -12.74
N ALA A 31 -4.99 6.97 -13.97
CA ALA A 31 -5.22 8.40 -14.24
C ALA A 31 -6.51 8.65 -15.01
N GLN A 32 -6.68 8.06 -16.20
CA GLN A 32 -7.86 8.32 -17.03
C GLN A 32 -9.15 7.77 -16.39
N GLY A 33 -9.10 6.57 -15.79
CA GLY A 33 -10.23 5.97 -15.08
C GLY A 33 -10.73 6.88 -13.94
N PRO A 34 -9.88 7.26 -12.96
CA PRO A 34 -10.25 8.22 -11.93
C PRO A 34 -10.74 9.57 -12.44
N ALA A 35 -10.16 10.10 -13.51
CA ALA A 35 -10.62 11.36 -14.13
C ALA A 35 -12.06 11.24 -14.67
N LEU A 36 -12.40 10.11 -15.30
CA LEU A 36 -13.76 9.83 -15.76
C LEU A 36 -14.74 9.69 -14.59
N LEU A 37 -14.34 8.98 -13.53
CA LEU A 37 -15.16 8.84 -12.32
C LEU A 37 -15.37 10.20 -11.62
N ALA A 38 -14.35 11.03 -11.53
CA ALA A 38 -14.46 12.37 -10.95
C ALA A 38 -15.41 13.26 -11.74
N ARG A 39 -15.40 13.16 -13.09
CA ARG A 39 -16.35 13.87 -13.94
C ARG A 39 -17.79 13.42 -13.67
N VAL A 40 -18.03 12.11 -13.67
CA VAL A 40 -19.38 11.54 -13.39
C VAL A 40 -19.83 11.93 -11.98
N ALA A 41 -18.95 11.84 -10.98
CA ALA A 41 -19.27 12.20 -9.60
C ALA A 41 -19.70 13.67 -9.49
N ARG A 42 -18.98 14.59 -10.16
CA ARG A 42 -19.33 16.00 -10.20
C ARG A 42 -20.66 16.27 -10.92
N GLU A 43 -20.88 15.66 -12.09
CA GLU A 43 -22.10 15.85 -12.90
C GLU A 43 -23.36 15.35 -12.18
N HIS A 44 -23.23 14.34 -11.33
CA HIS A 44 -24.36 13.70 -10.64
C HIS A 44 -24.39 13.94 -9.13
N ASN A 45 -23.54 14.83 -8.60
CA ASN A 45 -23.41 15.12 -7.17
C ASN A 45 -23.20 13.87 -6.31
N ILE A 46 -22.35 12.95 -6.79
CA ILE A 46 -21.99 11.69 -6.13
C ILE A 46 -20.72 11.90 -5.30
N THR A 47 -20.61 11.26 -4.13
CA THR A 47 -19.37 11.21 -3.37
C THR A 47 -18.43 10.19 -4.00
N LEU A 48 -17.19 10.60 -4.31
CA LEU A 48 -16.16 9.73 -4.88
C LEU A 48 -15.10 9.41 -3.82
N VAL A 49 -14.96 8.15 -3.46
CA VAL A 49 -13.85 7.63 -2.67
C VAL A 49 -12.83 7.01 -3.61
N HIS A 50 -11.56 7.38 -3.50
CA HIS A 50 -10.48 6.90 -4.35
C HIS A 50 -9.31 6.39 -3.50
N VAL A 51 -8.93 5.12 -3.69
CA VAL A 51 -7.76 4.54 -3.05
C VAL A 51 -6.51 4.89 -3.85
N SER A 52 -5.56 5.55 -3.20
CA SER A 52 -4.28 5.97 -3.77
C SER A 52 -3.09 5.29 -3.08
N SER A 53 -1.89 5.85 -3.20
CA SER A 53 -0.64 5.24 -2.76
C SER A 53 0.35 6.28 -2.27
N ASP A 54 1.22 5.86 -1.33
CA ASP A 54 2.44 6.52 -0.91
C ASP A 54 3.45 6.77 -2.05
N TYR A 55 3.39 6.01 -3.14
CA TYR A 55 4.26 6.20 -4.32
C TYR A 55 4.04 7.52 -5.05
N VAL A 56 3.12 8.34 -4.62
CA VAL A 56 3.00 9.74 -5.07
C VAL A 56 4.10 10.63 -4.50
N PHE A 57 4.84 10.18 -3.50
CA PHE A 57 5.98 10.82 -2.86
C PHE A 57 7.31 10.20 -3.31
N ASP A 58 8.43 10.85 -2.99
CA ASP A 58 9.78 10.35 -3.31
C ASP A 58 10.40 9.44 -2.22
N GLY A 59 9.81 9.41 -1.03
CA GLY A 59 10.31 8.61 0.09
C GLY A 59 11.55 9.18 0.78
N THR A 60 11.84 10.47 0.62
CA THR A 60 12.99 11.13 1.27
C THR A 60 12.69 11.58 2.70
N ALA A 61 11.44 11.94 3.01
CA ALA A 61 10.99 12.22 4.37
C ALA A 61 10.75 10.90 5.13
N GLU A 62 11.06 10.88 6.43
CA GLU A 62 10.81 9.70 7.28
C GLU A 62 9.30 9.39 7.43
N GLU A 63 8.46 10.42 7.36
CA GLU A 63 7.00 10.32 7.32
C GLU A 63 6.46 11.40 6.37
N HIS A 64 5.53 11.04 5.51
CA HIS A 64 4.87 11.92 4.55
C HIS A 64 3.47 12.31 5.05
N ASP A 65 2.97 13.48 4.64
CA ASP A 65 1.62 13.94 4.96
C ASP A 65 0.85 14.39 3.70
N GLU A 66 -0.43 14.69 3.87
CA GLU A 66 -1.34 15.02 2.77
C GLU A 66 -1.01 16.34 2.06
N GLU A 67 -0.29 17.24 2.72
CA GLU A 67 0.05 18.59 2.20
C GLU A 67 1.39 18.57 1.43
N GLU A 68 2.15 17.47 1.50
CA GLU A 68 3.41 17.32 0.78
C GLU A 68 3.19 17.32 -0.73
N ALA A 69 4.09 17.97 -1.46
CA ALA A 69 4.06 18.01 -2.91
C ALA A 69 4.30 16.63 -3.54
N PHE A 70 3.61 16.35 -4.64
CA PHE A 70 3.87 15.13 -5.42
C PHE A 70 5.30 15.10 -5.96
N ALA A 71 6.01 14.00 -5.72
CA ALA A 71 7.36 13.75 -6.22
C ALA A 71 7.57 12.26 -6.61
N PRO A 72 6.70 11.67 -7.44
CA PRO A 72 6.72 10.24 -7.73
C PRO A 72 7.98 9.83 -8.49
N LEU A 73 8.66 8.77 -8.02
CA LEU A 73 9.92 8.28 -8.60
C LEU A 73 9.72 7.53 -9.92
N GLY A 74 8.64 6.74 -10.04
CA GLY A 74 8.38 5.85 -11.17
C GLY A 74 7.02 6.06 -11.81
N VAL A 75 6.78 5.37 -12.93
CA VAL A 75 5.54 5.50 -13.72
C VAL A 75 4.29 5.16 -12.92
N TYR A 76 4.35 4.12 -12.07
CA TYR A 76 3.20 3.78 -11.21
C TYR A 76 2.80 4.98 -10.34
N GLY A 77 3.75 5.56 -9.61
CA GLY A 77 3.51 6.73 -8.76
C GLY A 77 3.02 7.94 -9.56
N GLN A 78 3.61 8.22 -10.73
CA GLN A 78 3.16 9.29 -11.63
C GLN A 78 1.71 9.12 -12.04
N THR A 79 1.29 7.89 -12.37
CA THR A 79 -0.11 7.63 -12.77
C THR A 79 -1.07 7.74 -11.60
N LYS A 80 -0.65 7.36 -10.38
CA LYS A 80 -1.44 7.51 -9.15
C LYS A 80 -1.60 8.99 -8.78
N ALA A 81 -0.52 9.76 -8.82
CA ALA A 81 -0.54 11.22 -8.58
C ALA A 81 -1.45 11.95 -9.58
N ALA A 82 -1.40 11.58 -10.87
CA ALA A 82 -2.31 12.13 -11.87
C ALA A 82 -3.79 11.78 -11.58
N GLY A 83 -4.05 10.58 -11.06
CA GLY A 83 -5.38 10.18 -10.57
C GLY A 83 -5.85 11.02 -9.40
N ASP A 84 -4.98 11.22 -8.40
CA ASP A 84 -5.27 12.07 -7.23
C ASP A 84 -5.63 13.51 -7.65
N ILE A 85 -4.83 14.12 -8.51
CA ILE A 85 -5.09 15.45 -9.05
C ILE A 85 -6.45 15.53 -9.74
N ALA A 86 -6.79 14.49 -10.52
CA ALA A 86 -8.07 14.45 -11.22
C ALA A 86 -9.26 14.31 -10.24
N VAL A 87 -9.14 13.44 -9.23
CA VAL A 87 -10.18 13.20 -8.22
C VAL A 87 -10.37 14.42 -7.32
N ALA A 88 -9.30 15.13 -6.96
CA ALA A 88 -9.37 16.35 -6.14
C ALA A 88 -10.22 17.47 -6.77
N ASN A 89 -10.49 17.41 -8.09
CA ASN A 89 -11.41 18.33 -8.76
C ASN A 89 -12.90 17.97 -8.59
N ALA A 90 -13.24 16.83 -7.99
CA ALA A 90 -14.61 16.50 -7.61
C ALA A 90 -14.94 17.16 -6.26
N PRO A 91 -16.02 17.98 -6.13
CA PRO A 91 -16.32 18.70 -4.88
C PRO A 91 -16.56 17.79 -3.67
N ARG A 92 -17.02 16.56 -3.91
CA ARG A 92 -17.34 15.56 -2.90
C ARG A 92 -16.43 14.36 -3.08
N HIS A 93 -15.23 14.42 -2.53
CA HIS A 93 -14.27 13.33 -2.68
C HIS A 93 -13.56 13.00 -1.36
N TYR A 94 -13.16 11.73 -1.24
CA TYR A 94 -12.16 11.26 -0.31
C TYR A 94 -11.07 10.53 -1.10
N ILE A 95 -9.83 10.97 -1.00
CA ILE A 95 -8.66 10.26 -1.50
C ILE A 95 -7.99 9.62 -0.29
N LEU A 96 -7.83 8.29 -0.28
CA LEU A 96 -7.08 7.59 0.77
C LEU A 96 -5.76 7.12 0.17
N ARG A 97 -4.66 7.72 0.57
CA ARG A 97 -3.31 7.25 0.26
C ARG A 97 -2.93 6.20 1.28
N SER A 98 -2.39 5.09 0.83
CA SER A 98 -1.95 4.00 1.70
C SER A 98 -0.67 3.38 1.20
N SER A 99 0.02 2.64 2.05
CA SER A 99 1.19 1.85 1.71
C SER A 99 1.02 0.39 2.11
N TRP A 100 1.73 -0.51 1.44
CA TRP A 100 1.95 -1.91 1.83
C TRP A 100 0.66 -2.66 2.18
N VAL A 101 -0.29 -2.67 1.24
CA VAL A 101 -1.64 -3.20 1.46
C VAL A 101 -1.64 -4.72 1.54
N ILE A 102 -2.24 -5.24 2.61
CA ILE A 102 -2.42 -6.67 2.91
C ILE A 102 -3.92 -7.01 2.92
N GLY A 103 -4.29 -8.02 2.15
CA GLY A 103 -5.68 -8.48 2.04
C GLY A 103 -5.78 -9.98 1.83
N GLU A 104 -6.95 -10.46 1.35
CA GLU A 104 -7.19 -11.89 1.16
C GLU A 104 -6.44 -12.49 -0.04
N GLY A 105 -6.12 -11.69 -1.04
CA GLY A 105 -5.37 -12.12 -2.23
C GLY A 105 -3.90 -12.38 -1.96
N ARG A 106 -3.15 -12.65 -3.04
CA ARG A 106 -1.69 -12.79 -2.97
C ARG A 106 -1.07 -11.48 -2.45
N ASN A 107 -0.26 -11.59 -1.40
CA ASN A 107 0.41 -10.46 -0.77
C ASN A 107 1.75 -10.89 -0.14
N PHE A 108 2.51 -9.90 0.38
CA PHE A 108 3.82 -10.14 0.98
C PHE A 108 3.74 -11.11 2.17
N VAL A 109 2.79 -10.93 3.09
CA VAL A 109 2.66 -11.76 4.31
C VAL A 109 2.43 -13.22 3.93
N LYS A 110 1.48 -13.52 3.03
CA LYS A 110 1.23 -14.89 2.56
C LYS A 110 2.44 -15.49 1.85
N THR A 111 3.19 -14.66 1.11
CA THR A 111 4.43 -15.11 0.48
C THR A 111 5.48 -15.48 1.52
N MET A 112 5.64 -14.68 2.57
CA MET A 112 6.58 -14.96 3.66
C MET A 112 6.17 -16.20 4.46
N MET A 113 4.88 -16.40 4.74
CA MET A 113 4.38 -17.63 5.38
C MET A 113 4.74 -18.86 4.57
N ALA A 114 4.48 -18.88 3.26
CA ALA A 114 4.81 -20.00 2.40
C ALA A 114 6.34 -20.25 2.29
N LEU A 115 7.15 -19.21 2.35
CA LEU A 115 8.62 -19.35 2.40
C LEU A 115 9.09 -19.87 3.76
N SER A 116 8.49 -19.44 4.86
CA SER A 116 8.77 -19.95 6.20
C SER A 116 8.49 -21.45 6.29
N ASP A 117 7.37 -21.94 5.73
CA ASP A 117 7.06 -23.38 5.66
C ASP A 117 8.11 -24.16 4.85
N ARG A 118 8.55 -23.60 3.71
CA ARG A 118 9.57 -24.25 2.87
C ARG A 118 10.92 -24.34 3.57
N VAL A 119 11.30 -23.30 4.33
CA VAL A 119 12.52 -23.29 5.13
C VAL A 119 12.41 -24.27 6.30
N ALA A 120 11.27 -24.34 6.99
CA ALA A 120 11.05 -25.26 8.09
C ALA A 120 11.14 -26.74 7.64
N ASP A 121 10.62 -27.04 6.46
CA ASP A 121 10.64 -28.40 5.88
C ASP A 121 11.94 -28.71 5.09
N ALA A 122 12.90 -27.78 5.02
CA ALA A 122 14.11 -27.86 4.19
C ALA A 122 13.81 -28.24 2.73
N ARG A 123 12.65 -27.78 2.19
CA ARG A 123 12.21 -28.12 0.84
C ARG A 123 13.14 -27.46 -0.19
N ASP A 124 13.50 -28.23 -1.19
CA ASP A 124 14.35 -27.77 -2.30
C ASP A 124 15.72 -27.22 -1.87
N GLY A 125 16.20 -27.57 -0.66
CA GLY A 125 17.45 -27.06 -0.10
C GLY A 125 17.39 -25.57 0.29
N LEU A 126 16.19 -25.02 0.51
CA LEU A 126 16.01 -23.65 0.94
C LEU A 126 16.22 -23.54 2.47
N ASP A 127 17.37 -22.97 2.89
CA ASP A 127 17.73 -22.83 4.30
C ASP A 127 17.45 -21.43 4.85
N GLU A 128 17.46 -20.41 3.99
CA GLU A 128 17.22 -19.00 4.36
C GLU A 128 16.62 -18.22 3.19
N VAL A 129 16.06 -17.06 3.48
CA VAL A 129 15.55 -16.12 2.47
C VAL A 129 16.13 -14.72 2.67
N THR A 130 16.36 -14.00 1.58
CA THR A 130 16.79 -12.60 1.62
C THR A 130 15.61 -11.66 1.41
N VAL A 131 15.52 -10.61 2.21
CA VAL A 131 14.47 -9.59 2.14
C VAL A 131 15.11 -8.22 2.28
N VAL A 132 14.62 -7.23 1.53
CA VAL A 132 15.16 -5.86 1.54
C VAL A 132 15.01 -5.22 2.92
N ASP A 133 16.06 -4.48 3.35
CA ASP A 133 16.15 -3.86 4.67
C ASP A 133 16.20 -2.32 4.65
N ASP A 134 16.27 -1.73 3.47
CA ASP A 134 16.41 -0.29 3.22
C ASP A 134 15.12 0.38 2.71
N GLN A 135 13.97 -0.26 2.93
CA GLN A 135 12.64 0.30 2.69
C GLN A 135 11.82 0.20 3.97
N TYR A 136 11.26 1.33 4.42
CA TYR A 136 10.62 1.49 5.72
C TYR A 136 9.17 1.93 5.59
N GLY A 137 8.26 1.37 6.38
CA GLY A 137 6.84 1.69 6.34
C GLY A 137 6.02 0.96 7.40
N ARG A 138 4.71 0.96 7.18
CA ARG A 138 3.72 0.23 7.99
C ARG A 138 2.79 -0.54 7.07
N LEU A 139 2.28 -1.69 7.52
CA LEU A 139 1.27 -2.43 6.78
C LEU A 139 -0.09 -1.73 6.86
N THR A 140 -0.86 -1.81 5.77
CA THR A 140 -2.26 -1.41 5.73
C THR A 140 -3.13 -2.63 5.45
N PHE A 141 -3.99 -3.01 6.36
CA PHE A 141 -4.91 -4.12 6.10
C PHE A 141 -6.17 -3.63 5.39
N THR A 142 -6.63 -4.40 4.40
CA THR A 142 -7.80 -4.02 3.57
C THR A 142 -9.08 -3.86 4.40
N ARG A 143 -9.19 -4.59 5.51
CA ARG A 143 -10.31 -4.46 6.45
C ARG A 143 -10.30 -3.07 7.11
N ASP A 144 -9.15 -2.67 7.64
CA ASP A 144 -9.00 -1.39 8.34
C ASP A 144 -9.22 -0.22 7.35
N MET A 145 -8.74 -0.38 6.11
CA MET A 145 -9.03 0.59 5.03
C MET A 145 -10.53 0.70 4.75
N ALA A 146 -11.26 -0.42 4.70
CA ALA A 146 -12.70 -0.39 4.49
C ALA A 146 -13.42 0.28 5.68
N GLU A 147 -13.02 -0.02 6.92
CA GLU A 147 -13.56 0.61 8.12
C GLU A 147 -13.31 2.13 8.13
N ALA A 148 -12.10 2.58 7.74
CA ALA A 148 -11.79 4.01 7.59
C ALA A 148 -12.65 4.69 6.52
N ILE A 149 -12.85 4.06 5.36
CA ILE A 149 -13.72 4.59 4.31
C ILE A 149 -15.15 4.77 4.82
N PHE A 150 -15.72 3.76 5.47
CA PHE A 150 -17.06 3.87 6.03
C PHE A 150 -17.14 4.91 7.14
N HIS A 151 -16.11 5.00 8.01
CA HIS A 151 -16.05 6.04 9.02
C HIS A 151 -16.11 7.45 8.42
N LEU A 152 -15.29 7.75 7.41
CA LEU A 152 -15.30 9.06 6.74
C LEU A 152 -16.66 9.38 6.09
N LEU A 153 -17.31 8.38 5.50
CA LEU A 153 -18.63 8.54 4.87
C LEU A 153 -19.73 8.77 5.91
N ASP A 154 -19.76 7.99 6.98
CA ASP A 154 -20.83 7.98 7.98
C ASP A 154 -20.71 9.16 8.95
N SER A 155 -19.50 9.57 9.30
CA SER A 155 -19.27 10.75 10.17
C SER A 155 -19.48 12.07 9.43
N GLY A 156 -19.49 12.06 8.09
CA GLY A 156 -19.51 13.29 7.30
C GLY A 156 -18.23 14.10 7.45
N ALA A 157 -17.09 13.43 7.59
CA ALA A 157 -15.78 14.07 7.70
C ALA A 157 -15.55 15.06 6.55
N PRO A 158 -14.73 16.11 6.71
CA PRO A 158 -14.42 17.03 5.63
C PRO A 158 -13.90 16.31 4.38
N PHE A 159 -14.41 16.67 3.20
CA PHE A 159 -13.89 16.14 1.94
C PHE A 159 -12.42 16.51 1.75
N GLY A 160 -11.65 15.63 1.11
CA GLY A 160 -10.24 15.85 0.83
C GLY A 160 -9.41 14.57 0.82
N THR A 161 -8.09 14.75 0.89
CA THR A 161 -7.13 13.63 0.96
C THR A 161 -6.86 13.26 2.41
N TYR A 162 -6.72 11.98 2.66
CA TYR A 162 -6.37 11.37 3.94
C TYR A 162 -5.31 10.31 3.72
N ASP A 163 -4.28 10.33 4.53
CA ASP A 163 -3.29 9.27 4.59
C ASP A 163 -3.75 8.19 5.57
N LEU A 164 -3.52 6.93 5.24
CA LEU A 164 -3.99 5.78 6.01
C LEU A 164 -3.04 4.60 5.91
N THR A 165 -2.49 4.20 7.05
CA THR A 165 -1.81 2.92 7.27
C THR A 165 -2.27 2.35 8.62
N GLY A 166 -1.83 1.16 9.01
CA GLY A 166 -1.88 0.78 10.41
C GLY A 166 -1.04 1.73 11.26
N SER A 167 -1.41 1.92 12.51
CA SER A 167 -0.61 2.67 13.50
C SER A 167 0.55 1.82 14.02
N GLY A 168 1.38 2.37 14.90
CA GLY A 168 2.50 1.67 15.53
C GLY A 168 3.85 1.98 14.89
N ALA A 169 4.84 1.12 15.13
CA ALA A 169 6.21 1.37 14.74
C ALA A 169 6.45 1.23 13.23
N VAL A 170 7.24 2.13 12.67
CA VAL A 170 7.78 2.00 11.30
C VAL A 170 8.83 0.88 11.29
N ARG A 171 8.77 -0.01 10.30
CA ARG A 171 9.67 -1.16 10.16
C ARG A 171 10.11 -1.34 8.72
N SER A 172 11.25 -2.04 8.54
CA SER A 172 11.69 -2.48 7.22
C SER A 172 10.94 -3.75 6.78
N TRP A 173 11.02 -4.08 5.47
CA TRP A 173 10.46 -5.35 4.98
C TRP A 173 11.11 -6.57 5.63
N VAL A 174 12.42 -6.52 5.94
CA VAL A 174 13.10 -7.64 6.63
C VAL A 174 12.55 -7.84 8.03
N ASP A 175 12.25 -6.76 8.77
CA ASP A 175 11.68 -6.86 10.12
C ASP A 175 10.28 -7.46 10.08
N ILE A 176 9.47 -7.06 9.10
CA ILE A 176 8.13 -7.62 8.90
C ILE A 176 8.22 -9.10 8.53
N ALA A 177 9.13 -9.47 7.61
CA ALA A 177 9.34 -10.86 7.24
C ALA A 177 9.75 -11.73 8.42
N ARG A 178 10.67 -11.25 9.27
CA ARG A 178 11.05 -11.97 10.51
C ARG A 178 9.87 -12.21 11.43
N LYS A 179 9.03 -11.18 11.65
CA LYS A 179 7.80 -11.34 12.46
C LYS A 179 6.85 -12.39 11.89
N VAL A 180 6.69 -12.44 10.56
CA VAL A 180 5.85 -13.44 9.89
C VAL A 180 6.45 -14.85 10.06
N PHE A 181 7.74 -15.02 9.85
CA PHE A 181 8.45 -16.29 10.04
C PHE A 181 8.35 -16.79 11.47
N ASP A 182 8.56 -15.90 12.46
CA ASP A 182 8.46 -16.24 13.88
C ASP A 182 7.04 -16.70 14.25
N GLN A 183 6.03 -16.03 13.75
CA GLN A 183 4.63 -16.39 14.01
C GLN A 183 4.20 -17.69 13.31
N ALA A 184 4.73 -17.94 12.11
CA ALA A 184 4.40 -19.13 11.34
C ALA A 184 5.09 -20.38 11.91
N ASN A 185 6.42 -20.36 12.03
CA ASN A 185 7.24 -21.54 12.36
C ASN A 185 8.36 -21.30 13.37
N GLY A 186 8.48 -20.11 13.98
CA GLY A 186 9.56 -19.79 14.95
C GLY A 186 10.95 -19.69 14.32
N ASN A 187 11.05 -19.36 13.03
CA ASN A 187 12.29 -19.37 12.25
C ASN A 187 12.66 -18.01 11.63
N GLY A 188 12.34 -16.90 12.29
CA GLY A 188 12.65 -15.53 11.85
C GLY A 188 14.14 -15.24 11.69
N ASP A 189 15.00 -16.02 12.39
CA ASP A 189 16.44 -15.97 12.26
C ASP A 189 16.94 -16.45 10.87
N ARG A 190 16.09 -17.06 10.07
CA ARG A 190 16.37 -17.49 8.69
C ARG A 190 16.13 -16.38 7.66
N VAL A 191 15.66 -15.23 8.07
CA VAL A 191 15.47 -14.07 7.17
C VAL A 191 16.71 -13.18 7.21
N ARG A 192 17.39 -13.06 6.07
CA ARG A 192 18.62 -12.26 5.91
C ARG A 192 18.30 -10.90 5.27
N PRO A 193 18.91 -9.82 5.77
CA PRO A 193 18.78 -8.51 5.11
C PRO A 193 19.57 -8.50 3.80
N ILE A 194 19.05 -7.72 2.83
CA ILE A 194 19.71 -7.38 1.59
C ILE A 194 19.30 -5.96 1.19
N SER A 195 20.20 -5.19 0.60
CA SER A 195 19.83 -3.87 0.08
C SER A 195 18.94 -3.97 -1.18
N THR A 196 18.11 -2.98 -1.42
CA THR A 196 17.32 -2.87 -2.66
C THR A 196 18.22 -2.94 -3.89
N ALA A 197 19.37 -2.28 -3.87
CA ALA A 197 20.32 -2.28 -4.98
C ALA A 197 20.86 -3.68 -5.29
N GLU A 198 21.24 -4.44 -4.25
CA GLU A 198 21.73 -5.83 -4.42
C GLU A 198 20.61 -6.78 -4.85
N TYR A 199 19.40 -6.61 -4.28
CA TYR A 199 18.25 -7.45 -4.64
C TYR A 199 17.91 -7.36 -6.13
N PHE A 200 18.01 -6.17 -6.71
CA PHE A 200 17.73 -5.94 -8.13
C PHE A 200 18.95 -5.94 -9.04
N ALA A 201 20.16 -6.18 -8.53
CA ALA A 201 21.40 -6.13 -9.30
C ALA A 201 21.39 -6.99 -10.59
N ASN A 202 20.68 -8.11 -10.57
CA ASN A 202 20.58 -9.04 -11.69
C ASN A 202 19.21 -9.01 -12.39
N ALA A 203 18.40 -7.98 -12.18
CA ALA A 203 17.10 -7.86 -12.81
C ALA A 203 17.23 -7.73 -14.32
N LYS A 204 16.52 -8.58 -15.07
CA LYS A 204 16.53 -8.58 -16.56
C LYS A 204 15.48 -7.64 -17.16
N ALA A 205 14.56 -7.17 -16.37
CA ALA A 205 13.48 -6.25 -16.76
C ALA A 205 13.68 -4.90 -16.08
N PRO A 206 13.06 -3.82 -16.59
CA PRO A 206 13.03 -2.56 -15.88
C PRO A 206 12.50 -2.73 -14.46
N VAL A 207 13.18 -2.12 -13.49
CA VAL A 207 12.77 -2.05 -12.11
C VAL A 207 12.40 -0.61 -11.81
N SER A 208 11.19 -0.40 -11.29
CA SER A 208 10.77 0.93 -10.85
C SER A 208 11.52 1.33 -9.58
N PRO A 209 11.98 2.57 -9.45
CA PRO A 209 12.51 3.06 -8.19
C PRO A 209 11.48 2.88 -7.05
N ARG A 210 11.97 2.55 -5.85
CA ARG A 210 11.16 2.38 -4.65
C ARG A 210 11.41 3.53 -3.68
N PRO A 211 10.39 4.09 -3.02
CA PRO A 211 10.58 4.99 -1.89
C PRO A 211 11.36 4.30 -0.78
N THR A 212 12.32 4.99 -0.17
CA THR A 212 13.00 4.51 1.04
C THR A 212 12.03 4.53 2.22
N HIS A 213 11.24 5.58 2.34
CA HIS A 213 10.22 5.72 3.37
C HIS A 213 8.82 5.74 2.76
N SER A 214 7.96 4.88 3.26
CA SER A 214 6.54 4.72 2.90
C SER A 214 5.63 4.96 4.11
N ALA A 215 6.17 5.52 5.20
CA ALA A 215 5.38 5.86 6.38
C ALA A 215 4.53 7.12 6.08
N LEU A 216 3.26 7.05 6.42
CA LEU A 216 2.28 8.12 6.21
C LEU A 216 1.78 8.64 7.55
N SER A 217 1.60 9.94 7.68
CA SER A 217 1.04 10.58 8.87
C SER A 217 -0.43 10.20 9.05
N LEU A 218 -0.80 9.84 10.26
CA LEU A 218 -2.19 9.51 10.61
C LEU A 218 -2.93 10.69 11.27
N ALA A 219 -2.24 11.82 11.48
CA ALA A 219 -2.77 12.94 12.25
C ALA A 219 -4.11 13.47 11.70
N LYS A 220 -4.27 13.56 10.39
CA LYS A 220 -5.48 14.10 9.77
C LYS A 220 -6.67 13.13 9.90
N ILE A 221 -6.47 11.85 9.68
CA ILE A 221 -7.55 10.87 9.80
C ILE A 221 -7.94 10.64 11.27
N GLU A 222 -6.98 10.72 12.19
CA GLU A 222 -7.25 10.68 13.64
C GLU A 222 -8.04 11.90 14.10
N ASN A 223 -7.72 13.09 13.59
CA ASN A 223 -8.51 14.31 13.83
C ASN A 223 -9.93 14.23 13.25
N ALA A 224 -10.14 13.40 12.22
CA ALA A 224 -11.47 13.07 11.71
C ALA A 224 -12.17 11.97 12.53
N GLY A 225 -11.56 11.49 13.60
CA GLY A 225 -12.12 10.53 14.57
C GLY A 225 -11.88 9.05 14.26
N TYR A 226 -11.08 8.72 13.23
CA TYR A 226 -10.69 7.33 12.97
C TYR A 226 -9.28 7.05 13.50
N HIS A 227 -9.15 6.06 14.37
CA HIS A 227 -7.87 5.59 14.92
C HIS A 227 -7.53 4.23 14.33
N ALA A 228 -6.51 4.21 13.47
CA ALA A 228 -6.07 2.98 12.84
C ALA A 228 -5.52 1.99 13.88
N PRO A 229 -5.87 0.69 13.79
CA PRO A 229 -5.29 -0.34 14.65
C PRO A 229 -3.77 -0.42 14.50
N ASP A 230 -3.08 -0.89 15.55
CA ASP A 230 -1.65 -1.22 15.46
C ASP A 230 -1.44 -2.36 14.45
N TRP A 231 -0.59 -2.12 13.44
CA TRP A 231 -0.41 -3.08 12.36
C TRP A 231 0.28 -4.37 12.82
N GLU A 232 1.12 -4.32 13.88
CA GLU A 232 1.79 -5.53 14.40
C GLU A 232 0.77 -6.46 15.09
N GLU A 233 -0.20 -5.90 15.81
CA GLU A 233 -1.29 -6.67 16.41
C GLU A 233 -2.26 -7.22 15.35
N THR A 234 -2.57 -6.41 14.33
CA THR A 234 -3.38 -6.88 13.20
C THR A 234 -2.67 -7.99 12.41
N LEU A 235 -1.34 -7.87 12.22
CA LEU A 235 -0.52 -8.92 11.59
C LEU A 235 -0.60 -10.23 12.35
N LYS A 236 -0.51 -10.21 13.69
CA LYS A 236 -0.65 -11.43 14.52
C LYS A 236 -1.98 -12.13 14.26
N THR A 237 -3.06 -11.36 14.29
CA THR A 237 -4.41 -11.87 14.05
C THR A 237 -4.56 -12.42 12.63
N TYR A 238 -4.01 -11.69 11.64
CA TYR A 238 -4.04 -12.10 10.24
C TYR A 238 -3.30 -13.43 10.01
N VAL A 239 -2.06 -13.55 10.51
CA VAL A 239 -1.28 -14.80 10.38
C VAL A 239 -1.95 -15.96 11.11
N ALA A 240 -2.48 -15.75 12.33
CA ALA A 240 -3.21 -16.78 13.06
C ALA A 240 -4.43 -17.29 12.27
N LYS A 241 -5.23 -16.39 11.70
CA LYS A 241 -6.37 -16.74 10.83
C LYS A 241 -5.94 -17.59 9.63
N GLU A 242 -4.86 -17.19 8.94
CA GLU A 242 -4.37 -17.91 7.77
C GLU A 242 -3.82 -19.31 8.12
N LEU A 243 -3.32 -19.48 9.36
CA LEU A 243 -2.89 -20.79 9.90
C LEU A 243 -4.04 -21.65 10.43
N GLY A 244 -5.28 -21.14 10.40
CA GLY A 244 -6.44 -21.85 10.94
C GLY A 244 -6.49 -21.93 12.48
N LYS A 245 -5.88 -20.98 13.16
CA LYS A 245 -5.79 -20.86 14.64
C LYS A 245 -6.75 -19.82 15.19
#